data_18dc823128a4d0c9bc666999dbe5826a
#
_entry.id   18dc823128a4d0c9bc666999dbe5826a
#
_cell.length_a   1.000
_cell.length_b   1.000
_cell.length_c   1.000
_cell.angle_alpha   90.00
_cell.angle_beta   90.00
_cell.angle_gamma   90.00
#
_symmetry.space_group_name_H-M   'P 1'
#
loop_
_entity.id
_entity.type
_entity.pdbx_description
1 polymer ?
#
loop_
_entity_poly.entity_id
_entity_poly.type
_entity_poly.pdbx_seq_one_letter_code
_entity_poly.pdbx_strand_id
1 'polypeptide(L)'
;MTTLPELLQKVVELQGSDLHITTDTPPQIRVHGHLERVDGPAMTAAETKQLTYSVLTDAQKKRFEESLELDFSFGIKGLARFRCNMFNQRGAVAAVYRLIPEKIRGFEELNLPPVLATLAEKPRGLVLVTGPTGSGKSTTLAAMIDKINKERKDHILTIEDPIEFVHQHQGCLVNQREVHSDTQSFSNALRAALREDPDIVLIGEMRDLETVESALRIAETGHLTFGTLHTNSAAQTINRIIDIFPAHQQSQIRTQLSLVLEGIVCQALLPKVGGGRVVSLEIMVPTPAIRNLIREDKIHQIYSAMQTGQEKFGMQTANQSLATLYMKKLITLDSAMTASSNREELQEMINRGVGVVAGAGLGRAGAPRPVGAR
;
A
#
# COMPACT_ATOMS: atom_id res chain seq x y z
N MET A 1 -14.41 28.33 -23.34
CA MET A 1 -14.65 27.61 -22.07
C MET A 1 -13.61 26.52 -22.00
N THR A 2 -12.78 26.49 -20.95
CA THR A 2 -11.74 25.45 -20.79
C THR A 2 -12.42 24.10 -20.60
N THR A 3 -12.01 23.09 -21.32
CA THR A 3 -12.58 21.73 -21.20
C THR A 3 -11.94 20.96 -20.03
N LEU A 4 -12.60 19.91 -19.53
CA LEU A 4 -12.04 19.10 -18.47
C LEU A 4 -10.71 18.43 -18.88
N PRO A 5 -10.53 17.88 -20.09
CA PRO A 5 -9.23 17.38 -20.53
C PRO A 5 -8.10 18.41 -20.48
N GLU A 6 -8.37 19.66 -20.88
CA GLU A 6 -7.38 20.75 -20.82
C GLU A 6 -6.99 21.08 -19.37
N LEU A 7 -7.94 21.08 -18.44
CA LEU A 7 -7.65 21.27 -17.00
C LEU A 7 -6.83 20.12 -16.44
N LEU A 8 -7.15 18.89 -16.79
CA LEU A 8 -6.41 17.70 -16.34
C LEU A 8 -5.01 17.63 -16.96
N GLN A 9 -4.84 18.10 -18.19
CA GLN A 9 -3.52 18.26 -18.80
C GLN A 9 -2.65 19.24 -18.00
N LYS A 10 -3.22 20.38 -17.57
CA LYS A 10 -2.51 21.34 -16.69
C LYS A 10 -2.09 20.71 -15.36
N VAL A 11 -2.89 19.80 -14.77
CA VAL A 11 -2.48 19.06 -13.57
C VAL A 11 -1.19 18.30 -13.82
N VAL A 12 -1.09 17.61 -14.94
CA VAL A 12 0.12 16.83 -15.31
C VAL A 12 1.31 17.77 -15.57
N GLU A 13 1.12 18.83 -16.34
CA GLU A 13 2.17 19.82 -16.69
C GLU A 13 2.73 20.51 -15.45
N LEU A 14 1.88 20.89 -14.48
CA LEU A 14 2.27 21.54 -13.24
C LEU A 14 2.78 20.55 -12.17
N GLN A 15 2.81 19.25 -12.48
CA GLN A 15 3.10 18.18 -11.52
C GLN A 15 2.19 18.25 -10.28
N GLY A 16 0.94 18.67 -10.50
CA GLY A 16 -0.09 18.75 -9.48
C GLY A 16 -0.60 17.36 -9.09
N SER A 17 -1.19 17.28 -7.91
CA SER A 17 -1.77 16.04 -7.41
C SER A 17 -3.27 15.94 -7.63
N ASP A 18 -4.00 17.05 -7.51
CA ASP A 18 -5.45 17.06 -7.55
C ASP A 18 -5.95 18.32 -8.30
N LEU A 19 -7.03 18.18 -9.08
CA LEU A 19 -7.84 19.26 -9.63
C LEU A 19 -9.13 19.37 -8.83
N HIS A 20 -9.43 20.57 -8.36
CA HIS A 20 -10.67 20.89 -7.66
C HIS A 20 -11.57 21.75 -8.54
N ILE A 21 -12.80 21.32 -8.74
CA ILE A 21 -13.85 22.05 -9.48
C ILE A 21 -15.01 22.31 -8.52
N THR A 22 -15.34 23.57 -8.30
CA THR A 22 -16.49 23.99 -7.50
C THR A 22 -16.99 25.37 -7.98
N THR A 23 -18.17 25.80 -7.53
CA THR A 23 -18.76 27.11 -7.90
C THR A 23 -18.07 28.27 -7.21
N ASP A 24 -18.27 29.48 -7.76
CA ASP A 24 -17.83 30.76 -7.20
C ASP A 24 -16.31 30.95 -7.08
N THR A 25 -15.53 30.12 -7.74
CA THR A 25 -14.09 30.21 -7.86
C THR A 25 -13.63 29.63 -9.20
N PRO A 26 -12.49 30.05 -9.76
CA PRO A 26 -11.87 29.32 -10.86
C PRO A 26 -11.48 27.91 -10.41
N PRO A 27 -11.29 26.94 -11.34
CA PRO A 27 -10.69 25.65 -11.02
C PRO A 27 -9.37 25.83 -10.27
N GLN A 28 -9.06 24.93 -9.35
CA GLN A 28 -7.83 24.99 -8.55
C GLN A 28 -7.06 23.68 -8.66
N ILE A 29 -5.74 23.78 -8.77
CA ILE A 29 -4.85 22.62 -8.83
C ILE A 29 -4.02 22.60 -7.56
N ARG A 30 -3.89 21.41 -6.94
CA ARG A 30 -3.00 21.23 -5.80
C ARG A 30 -1.59 20.96 -6.29
N VAL A 31 -0.70 21.92 -6.08
CA VAL A 31 0.71 21.86 -6.43
C VAL A 31 1.55 21.94 -5.12
N HIS A 32 2.44 21.00 -4.91
CA HIS A 32 3.27 20.93 -3.68
C HIS A 32 2.47 21.03 -2.36
N GLY A 33 1.22 20.54 -2.37
CA GLY A 33 0.33 20.56 -1.19
C GLY A 33 -0.54 21.82 -1.06
N HIS A 34 -0.31 22.87 -1.85
CA HIS A 34 -1.07 24.12 -1.85
C HIS A 34 -2.05 24.17 -3.05
N LEU A 35 -3.21 24.79 -2.84
CA LEU A 35 -4.18 25.03 -3.92
C LEU A 35 -3.82 26.32 -4.67
N GLU A 36 -3.57 26.20 -5.97
CA GLU A 36 -3.30 27.28 -6.89
C GLU A 36 -4.47 27.45 -7.85
N ARG A 37 -4.90 28.70 -8.08
CA ARG A 37 -5.99 29.01 -9.01
C ARG A 37 -5.50 28.90 -10.44
N VAL A 38 -6.32 28.24 -11.28
CA VAL A 38 -6.13 28.30 -12.73
C VAL A 38 -6.67 29.62 -13.24
N ASP A 39 -5.94 30.29 -14.14
CA ASP A 39 -6.41 31.53 -14.74
C ASP A 39 -7.77 31.36 -15.42
N GLY A 40 -8.68 32.27 -15.10
CA GLY A 40 -10.04 32.25 -15.64
C GLY A 40 -11.07 32.84 -14.67
N PRO A 41 -12.33 32.98 -15.13
CA PRO A 41 -13.40 33.43 -14.29
C PRO A 41 -13.84 32.40 -13.26
N ALA A 42 -14.55 32.86 -12.23
CA ALA A 42 -15.24 31.97 -11.30
C ALA A 42 -16.32 31.16 -12.04
N MET A 43 -16.43 29.88 -11.70
CA MET A 43 -17.37 28.96 -12.35
C MET A 43 -18.78 29.08 -11.79
N THR A 44 -19.76 29.02 -12.65
CA THR A 44 -21.16 28.91 -12.30
C THR A 44 -21.56 27.45 -12.01
N ALA A 45 -22.71 27.23 -11.36
CA ALA A 45 -23.25 25.89 -11.11
C ALA A 45 -23.54 25.11 -12.43
N ALA A 46 -23.93 25.81 -13.51
CA ALA A 46 -24.14 25.19 -14.82
C ALA A 46 -22.80 24.70 -15.42
N GLU A 47 -21.77 25.50 -15.33
CA GLU A 47 -20.44 25.16 -15.86
C GLU A 47 -19.79 24.01 -15.08
N THR A 48 -19.86 24.01 -13.74
CA THR A 48 -19.34 22.89 -12.93
C THR A 48 -20.07 21.59 -13.27
N LYS A 49 -21.39 21.61 -13.39
CA LYS A 49 -22.19 20.45 -13.82
C LYS A 49 -21.78 19.98 -15.22
N GLN A 50 -21.67 20.88 -16.18
CA GLN A 50 -21.34 20.56 -17.58
C GLN A 50 -19.93 19.87 -17.65
N LEU A 51 -18.93 20.44 -16.98
CA LEU A 51 -17.57 19.89 -16.97
C LEU A 51 -17.53 18.52 -16.32
N THR A 52 -18.12 18.37 -15.13
CA THR A 52 -18.07 17.10 -14.38
C THR A 52 -18.86 15.99 -15.10
N TYR A 53 -20.00 16.31 -15.71
CA TYR A 53 -20.82 15.36 -16.46
C TYR A 53 -20.20 14.93 -17.80
N SER A 54 -19.24 15.68 -18.32
CA SER A 54 -18.62 15.39 -19.63
C SER A 54 -17.87 14.05 -19.70
N VAL A 55 -17.46 13.50 -18.53
CA VAL A 55 -16.71 12.24 -18.43
C VAL A 55 -17.53 11.09 -17.86
N LEU A 56 -18.81 11.33 -17.52
CA LEU A 56 -19.70 10.31 -16.98
C LEU A 56 -20.43 9.53 -18.07
N THR A 57 -20.52 8.21 -17.86
CA THR A 57 -21.49 7.38 -18.56
C THR A 57 -22.92 7.67 -18.10
N ASP A 58 -23.93 7.29 -18.87
CA ASP A 58 -25.33 7.53 -18.49
C ASP A 58 -25.71 6.77 -17.20
N ALA A 59 -25.16 5.59 -16.97
CA ALA A 59 -25.34 4.85 -15.73
C ALA A 59 -24.73 5.58 -14.51
N GLN A 60 -23.55 6.18 -14.68
CA GLN A 60 -22.90 6.98 -13.64
C GLN A 60 -23.67 8.27 -13.33
N LYS A 61 -24.21 8.94 -14.37
CA LYS A 61 -25.07 10.13 -14.18
C LYS A 61 -26.30 9.77 -13.33
N LYS A 62 -27.00 8.68 -13.70
CA LYS A 62 -28.18 8.22 -12.95
C LYS A 62 -27.82 7.89 -11.50
N ARG A 63 -26.71 7.15 -11.27
CA ARG A 63 -26.26 6.81 -9.92
C ARG A 63 -25.94 8.08 -9.10
N PHE A 64 -25.26 9.06 -9.71
CA PHE A 64 -24.96 10.32 -9.04
C PHE A 64 -26.21 11.13 -8.69
N GLU A 65 -27.20 11.18 -9.58
CA GLU A 65 -28.46 11.88 -9.34
C GLU A 65 -29.30 11.22 -8.23
N GLU A 66 -29.16 9.90 -8.03
CA GLU A 66 -29.83 9.15 -6.96
C GLU A 66 -29.09 9.26 -5.61
N SER A 67 -27.75 9.16 -5.61
CA SER A 67 -26.94 9.10 -4.38
C SER A 67 -26.34 10.44 -3.94
N LEU A 68 -26.30 11.45 -4.83
CA LEU A 68 -25.68 12.77 -4.65
C LEU A 68 -24.16 12.75 -4.47
N GLU A 69 -23.56 11.59 -4.54
CA GLU A 69 -22.11 11.33 -4.44
C GLU A 69 -21.71 10.24 -5.43
N LEU A 70 -20.52 10.35 -6.01
CA LEU A 70 -19.99 9.33 -6.91
C LEU A 70 -18.48 9.29 -6.89
N ASP A 71 -17.92 8.12 -6.52
CA ASP A 71 -16.52 7.77 -6.73
C ASP A 71 -16.40 6.94 -8.00
N PHE A 72 -15.42 7.28 -8.85
CA PHE A 72 -15.11 6.53 -10.06
C PHE A 72 -13.70 6.87 -10.55
N SER A 73 -13.19 6.09 -11.48
CA SER A 73 -11.94 6.39 -12.16
C SER A 73 -12.12 6.38 -13.68
N PHE A 74 -11.28 7.12 -14.39
CA PHE A 74 -11.25 7.12 -15.84
C PHE A 74 -9.86 7.47 -16.37
N GLY A 75 -9.55 7.02 -17.59
CA GLY A 75 -8.30 7.33 -18.27
C GLY A 75 -8.51 8.23 -19.46
N ILE A 76 -7.61 9.18 -19.66
CA ILE A 76 -7.50 9.95 -20.90
C ILE A 76 -6.31 9.40 -21.68
N LYS A 77 -6.58 8.84 -22.85
CA LYS A 77 -5.56 8.23 -23.70
C LYS A 77 -4.44 9.21 -24.02
N GLY A 78 -3.20 8.82 -23.72
CA GLY A 78 -2.01 9.65 -23.96
C GLY A 78 -1.78 10.75 -22.91
N LEU A 79 -2.57 10.79 -21.84
CA LEU A 79 -2.39 11.77 -20.78
C LEU A 79 -2.14 11.08 -19.42
N ALA A 80 -3.18 10.52 -18.80
CA ALA A 80 -3.08 9.86 -17.50
C ALA A 80 -4.42 9.21 -17.10
N ARG A 81 -4.42 8.46 -16.00
CA ARG A 81 -5.63 8.01 -15.30
C ARG A 81 -5.91 8.92 -14.12
N PHE A 82 -7.20 9.13 -13.84
CA PHE A 82 -7.68 9.99 -12.74
C PHE A 82 -8.72 9.27 -11.91
N ARG A 83 -8.61 9.39 -10.58
CA ARG A 83 -9.69 9.07 -9.65
C ARG A 83 -10.51 10.33 -9.42
N CYS A 84 -11.81 10.22 -9.53
CA CYS A 84 -12.74 11.33 -9.33
C CYS A 84 -13.68 11.05 -8.17
N ASN A 85 -13.83 12.01 -7.28
CA ASN A 85 -14.94 12.10 -6.33
C ASN A 85 -15.83 13.28 -6.71
N MET A 86 -17.09 13.00 -7.07
CA MET A 86 -18.13 13.99 -7.33
C MET A 86 -19.10 14.05 -6.16
N PHE A 87 -19.53 15.23 -5.82
CA PHE A 87 -20.48 15.47 -4.72
C PHE A 87 -21.29 16.74 -4.94
N ASN A 88 -22.43 16.84 -4.26
CA ASN A 88 -23.20 18.07 -4.22
C ASN A 88 -22.83 18.93 -3.01
N GLN A 89 -22.67 20.24 -3.24
CA GLN A 89 -22.46 21.23 -2.19
C GLN A 89 -23.30 22.47 -2.48
N ARG A 90 -24.06 23.00 -1.53
CA ARG A 90 -24.91 24.20 -1.64
C ARG A 90 -25.79 24.19 -2.89
N GLY A 91 -26.33 23.03 -3.29
CA GLY A 91 -27.17 22.86 -4.46
C GLY A 91 -26.44 22.84 -5.81
N ALA A 92 -25.11 22.82 -5.83
CA ALA A 92 -24.31 22.74 -7.04
C ALA A 92 -23.37 21.52 -7.01
N VAL A 93 -23.00 21.03 -8.19
CA VAL A 93 -22.05 19.92 -8.36
C VAL A 93 -20.64 20.43 -8.18
N ALA A 94 -19.86 19.67 -7.42
CA ALA A 94 -18.41 19.84 -7.26
C ALA A 94 -17.70 18.51 -7.52
N ALA A 95 -16.41 18.56 -7.86
CA ALA A 95 -15.61 17.37 -8.08
C ALA A 95 -14.12 17.60 -7.74
N VAL A 96 -13.47 16.53 -7.29
CA VAL A 96 -12.02 16.47 -7.11
C VAL A 96 -11.49 15.35 -7.99
N TYR A 97 -10.51 15.66 -8.83
CA TYR A 97 -9.82 14.70 -9.70
C TYR A 97 -8.40 14.52 -9.22
N ARG A 98 -8.05 13.33 -8.77
CA ARG A 98 -6.70 12.97 -8.35
C ARG A 98 -5.95 12.28 -9.47
N LEU A 99 -4.77 12.78 -9.78
CA LEU A 99 -3.86 12.15 -10.74
C LEU A 99 -3.37 10.81 -10.20
N ILE A 100 -3.54 9.74 -10.97
CA ILE A 100 -2.99 8.42 -10.69
C ILE A 100 -1.66 8.31 -11.44
N PRO A 101 -0.52 8.11 -10.74
CA PRO A 101 0.79 8.00 -11.38
C PRO A 101 0.85 6.81 -12.34
N GLU A 102 1.33 7.02 -13.57
CA GLU A 102 1.58 5.93 -14.53
C GLU A 102 2.87 5.16 -14.21
N LYS A 103 3.88 5.87 -13.67
CA LYS A 103 5.18 5.27 -13.38
C LYS A 103 5.15 4.53 -12.06
N ILE A 104 5.32 3.21 -12.11
CA ILE A 104 5.56 2.39 -10.93
C ILE A 104 7.04 2.50 -10.55
N ARG A 105 7.30 2.93 -9.31
CA ARG A 105 8.65 3.01 -8.77
C ARG A 105 9.13 1.64 -8.32
N GLY A 106 10.37 1.29 -8.66
CA GLY A 106 10.97 0.02 -8.29
C GLY A 106 11.48 -0.03 -6.84
N PHE A 107 11.95 -1.22 -6.44
CA PHE A 107 12.45 -1.50 -5.09
C PHE A 107 13.58 -0.56 -4.66
N GLU A 108 14.54 -0.30 -5.55
CA GLU A 108 15.69 0.57 -5.26
C GLU A 108 15.25 2.03 -5.06
N GLU A 109 14.39 2.54 -5.94
CA GLU A 109 13.87 3.92 -5.86
C GLU A 109 13.08 4.15 -4.57
N LEU A 110 12.35 3.12 -4.11
CA LEU A 110 11.57 3.16 -2.88
C LEU A 110 12.39 2.81 -1.63
N ASN A 111 13.65 2.39 -1.78
CA ASN A 111 14.51 1.88 -0.71
C ASN A 111 13.85 0.73 0.09
N LEU A 112 13.17 -0.18 -0.60
CA LEU A 112 12.53 -1.33 0.03
C LEU A 112 13.56 -2.40 0.41
N PRO A 113 13.46 -3.02 1.60
CA PRO A 113 14.37 -4.07 2.02
C PRO A 113 14.28 -5.33 1.12
N PRO A 114 15.38 -6.06 0.93
CA PRO A 114 15.41 -7.26 0.07
C PRO A 114 14.39 -8.34 0.44
N VAL A 115 14.01 -8.43 1.71
CA VAL A 115 13.00 -9.40 2.18
C VAL A 115 11.65 -9.22 1.50
N LEU A 116 11.25 -8.01 1.07
CA LEU A 116 10.03 -7.79 0.31
C LEU A 116 10.13 -8.43 -1.09
N ALA A 117 11.31 -8.43 -1.70
CA ALA A 117 11.55 -9.16 -2.94
C ALA A 117 11.38 -10.67 -2.73
N THR A 118 11.96 -11.20 -1.65
CA THR A 118 11.78 -12.62 -1.27
C THR A 118 10.30 -12.98 -1.03
N LEU A 119 9.51 -12.07 -0.46
CA LEU A 119 8.06 -12.28 -0.28
C LEU A 119 7.33 -12.27 -1.64
N ALA A 120 7.74 -11.43 -2.59
CA ALA A 120 7.18 -11.38 -3.93
C ALA A 120 7.54 -12.64 -4.77
N GLU A 121 8.65 -13.31 -4.46
CA GLU A 121 9.11 -14.53 -5.12
C GLU A 121 8.44 -15.81 -4.60
N LYS A 122 7.63 -15.74 -3.53
CA LYS A 122 6.94 -16.91 -3.01
C LYS A 122 6.03 -17.53 -4.07
N PRO A 123 5.96 -18.88 -4.11
CA PRO A 123 5.09 -19.56 -5.07
C PRO A 123 3.61 -19.47 -4.69
N ARG A 124 3.32 -19.35 -3.40
CA ARG A 124 1.94 -19.32 -2.84
C ARG A 124 1.96 -18.78 -1.42
N GLY A 125 0.77 -18.52 -0.89
CA GLY A 125 0.54 -18.08 0.47
C GLY A 125 0.03 -16.65 0.55
N LEU A 126 -0.10 -16.11 1.75
CA LEU A 126 -0.68 -14.79 2.03
C LEU A 126 0.42 -13.82 2.48
N VAL A 127 0.54 -12.72 1.77
CA VAL A 127 1.39 -11.58 2.13
C VAL A 127 0.51 -10.37 2.41
N LEU A 128 0.67 -9.76 3.56
CA LEU A 128 -0.13 -8.62 3.99
C LEU A 128 0.71 -7.35 4.06
N VAL A 129 0.23 -6.28 3.43
CA VAL A 129 0.82 -4.94 3.54
C VAL A 129 -0.17 -4.05 4.26
N THR A 130 0.22 -3.55 5.44
CA THR A 130 -0.70 -2.85 6.34
C THR A 130 -0.18 -1.48 6.74
N GLY A 131 -1.01 -0.69 7.38
CA GLY A 131 -0.70 0.67 7.83
C GLY A 131 -1.84 1.64 7.56
N PRO A 132 -1.80 2.86 8.12
CA PRO A 132 -2.85 3.85 7.96
C PRO A 132 -3.00 4.29 6.50
N THR A 133 -4.11 4.98 6.21
CA THR A 133 -4.32 5.61 4.90
C THR A 133 -3.16 6.58 4.60
N GLY A 134 -2.65 6.53 3.38
CA GLY A 134 -1.51 7.37 2.96
C GLY A 134 -0.13 6.87 3.42
N SER A 135 -0.02 5.68 4.03
CA SER A 135 1.28 5.10 4.43
C SER A 135 2.09 4.51 3.26
N GLY A 136 1.54 4.50 2.03
CA GLY A 136 2.22 4.03 0.82
C GLY A 136 2.03 2.54 0.53
N LYS A 137 1.02 1.87 1.11
CA LYS A 137 0.70 0.44 0.87
C LYS A 137 0.62 0.11 -0.61
N SER A 138 -0.22 0.84 -1.34
CA SER A 138 -0.42 0.62 -2.77
C SER A 138 0.85 0.82 -3.59
N THR A 139 1.70 1.78 -3.20
CA THR A 139 3.00 2.01 -3.86
C THR A 139 3.94 0.81 -3.66
N THR A 140 3.99 0.26 -2.44
CA THR A 140 4.80 -0.92 -2.13
C THR A 140 4.27 -2.16 -2.85
N LEU A 141 2.96 -2.38 -2.83
CA LEU A 141 2.32 -3.49 -3.55
C LEU A 141 2.53 -3.36 -5.07
N ALA A 142 2.38 -2.15 -5.63
CA ALA A 142 2.64 -1.92 -7.04
C ALA A 142 4.09 -2.28 -7.43
N ALA A 143 5.07 -1.94 -6.58
CA ALA A 143 6.46 -2.34 -6.80
C ALA A 143 6.65 -3.87 -6.73
N MET A 144 5.98 -4.55 -5.78
CA MET A 144 6.03 -6.02 -5.67
C MET A 144 5.39 -6.70 -6.89
N ILE A 145 4.21 -6.24 -7.31
CA ILE A 145 3.52 -6.73 -8.52
C ILE A 145 4.33 -6.45 -9.78
N ASP A 146 4.92 -5.27 -9.92
CA ASP A 146 5.75 -4.92 -11.08
C ASP A 146 7.02 -5.81 -11.17
N LYS A 147 7.64 -6.14 -10.01
CA LYS A 147 8.74 -7.11 -9.97
C LYS A 147 8.29 -8.48 -10.46
N ILE A 148 7.18 -9.00 -9.94
CA ILE A 148 6.61 -10.28 -10.38
C ILE A 148 6.32 -10.24 -11.88
N ASN A 149 5.65 -9.18 -12.36
CA ASN A 149 5.27 -9.00 -13.75
C ASN A 149 6.46 -8.98 -14.71
N LYS A 150 7.63 -8.50 -14.27
CA LYS A 150 8.87 -8.48 -15.05
C LYS A 150 9.59 -9.84 -15.09
N GLU A 151 9.54 -10.59 -14.00
CA GLU A 151 10.41 -11.75 -13.78
C GLU A 151 9.71 -13.10 -13.99
N ARG A 152 8.36 -13.13 -13.89
CA ARG A 152 7.57 -14.36 -14.01
C ARG A 152 6.74 -14.38 -15.30
N LYS A 153 6.11 -15.53 -15.59
CA LYS A 153 5.23 -15.75 -16.74
C LYS A 153 3.89 -16.31 -16.26
N ASP A 154 3.25 -15.57 -15.39
CA ASP A 154 2.07 -15.99 -14.62
C ASP A 154 0.87 -15.09 -14.95
N HIS A 155 -0.29 -15.47 -14.44
CA HIS A 155 -1.49 -14.64 -14.46
C HIS A 155 -1.66 -13.90 -13.14
N ILE A 156 -1.62 -12.58 -13.19
CA ILE A 156 -1.86 -11.68 -12.06
C ILE A 156 -3.28 -11.14 -12.17
N LEU A 157 -4.08 -11.36 -11.15
CA LEU A 157 -5.42 -10.79 -11.00
C LEU A 157 -5.42 -9.78 -9.86
N THR A 158 -5.84 -8.54 -10.11
CA THR A 158 -6.07 -7.57 -9.03
C THR A 158 -7.56 -7.24 -8.90
N ILE A 159 -8.00 -7.00 -7.67
CA ILE A 159 -9.36 -6.56 -7.34
C ILE A 159 -9.20 -5.34 -6.43
N GLU A 160 -9.60 -4.16 -6.90
CA GLU A 160 -9.29 -2.87 -6.27
C GLU A 160 -10.51 -1.93 -6.25
N ASP A 161 -10.50 -0.95 -5.32
CA ASP A 161 -11.57 0.04 -5.18
C ASP A 161 -11.00 1.43 -4.80
N PRO A 162 -10.64 2.25 -5.82
CA PRO A 162 -10.41 1.92 -7.22
C PRO A 162 -8.98 1.41 -7.51
N ILE A 163 -8.66 1.14 -8.79
CA ILE A 163 -7.29 0.85 -9.24
C ILE A 163 -6.40 2.08 -9.01
N GLU A 164 -5.33 1.89 -8.21
CA GLU A 164 -4.37 2.97 -7.90
C GLU A 164 -3.13 2.99 -8.80
N PHE A 165 -2.76 1.87 -9.41
CA PHE A 165 -1.66 1.77 -10.37
C PHE A 165 -2.06 0.86 -11.52
N VAL A 166 -1.83 1.30 -12.75
CA VAL A 166 -2.09 0.47 -13.93
C VAL A 166 -0.84 -0.31 -14.30
N HIS A 167 -0.97 -1.63 -14.30
CA HIS A 167 0.09 -2.54 -14.70
C HIS A 167 -0.07 -2.92 -16.18
N GLN A 168 0.95 -2.68 -16.97
CA GLN A 168 1.01 -3.18 -18.34
C GLN A 168 1.40 -4.65 -18.34
N HIS A 169 0.94 -5.44 -19.32
CA HIS A 169 1.45 -6.79 -19.52
C HIS A 169 2.95 -6.72 -19.84
N GLN A 170 3.77 -7.49 -19.14
CA GLN A 170 5.20 -7.64 -19.40
C GLN A 170 5.53 -9.12 -19.56
N GLY A 171 6.11 -9.77 -18.52
CA GLY A 171 6.28 -11.23 -18.48
C GLY A 171 4.97 -11.95 -18.15
N CYS A 172 4.13 -11.32 -17.32
CA CYS A 172 2.85 -11.86 -16.88
C CYS A 172 1.67 -11.30 -17.70
N LEU A 173 0.57 -12.07 -17.71
CA LEU A 173 -0.75 -11.55 -18.03
C LEU A 173 -1.30 -10.83 -16.78
N VAL A 174 -1.74 -9.59 -16.90
CA VAL A 174 -2.29 -8.82 -15.77
C VAL A 174 -3.73 -8.42 -16.07
N ASN A 175 -4.66 -8.90 -15.27
CA ASN A 175 -6.05 -8.46 -15.27
C ASN A 175 -6.36 -7.70 -14.00
N GLN A 176 -6.79 -6.44 -14.14
CA GLN A 176 -7.16 -5.57 -13.01
C GLN A 176 -8.67 -5.33 -13.05
N ARG A 177 -9.34 -5.64 -11.97
CA ARG A 177 -10.80 -5.49 -11.84
C ARG A 177 -11.11 -4.41 -10.80
N GLU A 178 -11.75 -3.35 -11.24
CA GLU A 178 -12.20 -2.25 -10.38
C GLU A 178 -13.61 -2.52 -9.88
N VAL A 179 -13.81 -2.40 -8.56
CA VAL A 179 -15.13 -2.51 -7.96
C VAL A 179 -16.03 -1.38 -8.48
N HIS A 180 -17.28 -1.68 -8.72
CA HIS A 180 -18.30 -0.83 -9.34
C HIS A 180 -18.11 -0.54 -10.83
N SER A 181 -16.97 -0.83 -11.43
CA SER A 181 -16.73 -0.70 -12.88
C SER A 181 -16.70 -2.07 -13.57
N ASP A 182 -15.90 -3.00 -13.07
CA ASP A 182 -15.67 -4.33 -13.66
C ASP A 182 -16.28 -5.46 -12.82
N THR A 183 -16.65 -5.17 -11.59
CA THR A 183 -17.34 -6.08 -10.67
C THR A 183 -18.23 -5.30 -9.70
N GLN A 184 -19.23 -5.96 -9.14
CA GLN A 184 -20.17 -5.32 -8.22
C GLN A 184 -19.61 -5.16 -6.80
N SER A 185 -18.71 -6.07 -6.37
CA SER A 185 -18.12 -6.06 -5.03
C SER A 185 -16.84 -6.88 -5.00
N PHE A 186 -16.02 -6.69 -3.97
CA PHE A 186 -14.86 -7.56 -3.69
C PHE A 186 -15.28 -9.03 -3.60
N SER A 187 -16.33 -9.32 -2.86
CA SER A 187 -16.85 -10.67 -2.66
C SER A 187 -17.24 -11.36 -3.98
N ASN A 188 -17.95 -10.67 -4.87
CA ASN A 188 -18.33 -11.22 -6.17
C ASN A 188 -17.10 -11.52 -7.04
N ALA A 189 -16.14 -10.61 -7.05
CA ALA A 189 -14.89 -10.79 -7.80
C ALA A 189 -14.07 -11.96 -7.24
N LEU A 190 -13.93 -12.07 -5.92
CA LEU A 190 -13.14 -13.12 -5.27
C LEU A 190 -13.77 -14.52 -5.45
N ARG A 191 -15.12 -14.61 -5.45
CA ARG A 191 -15.80 -15.87 -5.79
C ARG A 191 -15.55 -16.30 -7.23
N ALA A 192 -15.39 -15.35 -8.15
CA ALA A 192 -15.08 -15.64 -9.55
C ALA A 192 -13.59 -15.95 -9.76
N ALA A 193 -12.70 -15.33 -8.98
CA ALA A 193 -11.26 -15.35 -9.15
C ALA A 193 -10.68 -16.75 -9.34
N LEU A 194 -11.08 -17.75 -8.53
CA LEU A 194 -10.60 -19.13 -8.66
C LEU A 194 -10.97 -19.83 -9.98
N ARG A 195 -11.86 -19.23 -10.79
CA ARG A 195 -12.25 -19.73 -12.13
C ARG A 195 -11.61 -18.93 -13.26
N GLU A 196 -10.84 -17.89 -12.90
CA GLU A 196 -10.14 -17.03 -13.83
C GLU A 196 -8.68 -17.48 -14.04
N ASP A 197 -8.29 -18.62 -13.45
CA ASP A 197 -6.96 -19.24 -13.54
C ASP A 197 -5.80 -18.28 -13.15
N PRO A 198 -5.88 -17.59 -12.01
CA PRO A 198 -4.79 -16.73 -11.56
C PRO A 198 -3.72 -17.55 -10.85
N ASP A 199 -2.46 -17.13 -10.94
CA ASP A 199 -1.35 -17.59 -10.08
C ASP A 199 -1.15 -16.63 -8.90
N ILE A 200 -1.36 -15.33 -9.16
CA ILE A 200 -1.21 -14.26 -8.17
C ILE A 200 -2.51 -13.46 -8.06
N VAL A 201 -2.96 -13.20 -6.84
CA VAL A 201 -4.14 -12.39 -6.56
C VAL A 201 -3.80 -11.23 -5.65
N LEU A 202 -4.10 -10.00 -6.06
CA LEU A 202 -4.03 -8.80 -5.21
C LEU A 202 -5.44 -8.37 -4.81
N ILE A 203 -5.66 -8.27 -3.50
CA ILE A 203 -6.91 -7.79 -2.90
C ILE A 203 -6.63 -6.39 -2.32
N GLY A 204 -7.20 -5.37 -2.94
CA GLY A 204 -6.93 -3.97 -2.61
C GLY A 204 -7.18 -3.65 -1.14
N GLU A 205 -8.25 -4.19 -0.54
CA GLU A 205 -8.53 -4.05 0.89
C GLU A 205 -9.36 -5.21 1.45
N MET A 206 -9.00 -5.67 2.65
CA MET A 206 -9.66 -6.77 3.38
C MET A 206 -10.41 -6.18 4.59
N ARG A 207 -11.66 -5.75 4.40
CA ARG A 207 -12.46 -5.04 5.43
C ARG A 207 -13.42 -5.94 6.20
N ASP A 208 -13.98 -6.94 5.53
CA ASP A 208 -15.08 -7.75 6.02
C ASP A 208 -14.74 -9.24 6.04
N LEU A 209 -15.57 -10.00 6.73
CA LEU A 209 -15.41 -11.46 6.93
C LEU A 209 -15.31 -12.21 5.59
N GLU A 210 -16.16 -11.88 4.63
CA GLU A 210 -16.24 -12.61 3.37
C GLU A 210 -14.98 -12.41 2.51
N THR A 211 -14.45 -11.18 2.51
CA THR A 211 -13.20 -10.86 1.81
C THR A 211 -11.99 -11.55 2.46
N VAL A 212 -11.92 -11.55 3.82
CA VAL A 212 -10.84 -12.23 4.56
C VAL A 212 -10.91 -13.74 4.38
N GLU A 213 -12.10 -14.34 4.47
CA GLU A 213 -12.29 -15.79 4.24
C GLU A 213 -11.86 -16.19 2.84
N SER A 214 -12.24 -15.39 1.83
CA SER A 214 -11.86 -15.64 0.44
C SER A 214 -10.35 -15.53 0.23
N ALA A 215 -9.69 -14.54 0.83
CA ALA A 215 -8.24 -14.39 0.77
C ALA A 215 -7.50 -15.59 1.36
N LEU A 216 -7.93 -16.06 2.53
CA LEU A 216 -7.38 -17.26 3.17
C LEU A 216 -7.57 -18.51 2.29
N ARG A 217 -8.75 -18.67 1.70
CA ARG A 217 -9.05 -19.79 0.80
C ARG A 217 -8.20 -19.77 -0.46
N ILE A 218 -8.05 -18.62 -1.11
CA ILE A 218 -7.21 -18.46 -2.30
C ILE A 218 -5.74 -18.79 -1.98
N ALA A 219 -5.23 -18.30 -0.86
CA ALA A 219 -3.87 -18.60 -0.40
C ALA A 219 -3.68 -20.09 -0.08
N GLU A 220 -4.68 -20.76 0.51
CA GLU A 220 -4.66 -22.19 0.84
C GLU A 220 -4.69 -23.07 -0.40
N THR A 221 -5.39 -22.66 -1.44
CA THR A 221 -5.51 -23.41 -2.71
C THR A 221 -4.30 -23.27 -3.62
N GLY A 222 -3.23 -22.62 -3.18
CA GLY A 222 -1.95 -22.65 -3.87
C GLY A 222 -1.55 -21.36 -4.59
N HIS A 223 -2.31 -20.28 -4.43
CA HIS A 223 -2.06 -18.98 -5.09
C HIS A 223 -1.25 -18.05 -4.18
N LEU A 224 -0.39 -17.21 -4.77
CA LEU A 224 0.24 -16.12 -4.05
C LEU A 224 -0.75 -14.96 -3.91
N THR A 225 -1.16 -14.68 -2.69
CA THR A 225 -2.21 -13.70 -2.39
C THR A 225 -1.62 -12.51 -1.65
N PHE A 226 -1.85 -11.32 -2.17
CA PHE A 226 -1.54 -10.06 -1.50
C PHE A 226 -2.82 -9.41 -1.00
N GLY A 227 -2.77 -8.83 0.21
CA GLY A 227 -3.91 -8.10 0.77
C GLY A 227 -3.49 -6.91 1.60
N THR A 228 -4.41 -5.95 1.81
CA THR A 228 -4.16 -4.81 2.69
C THR A 228 -5.14 -4.75 3.85
N LEU A 229 -4.63 -4.22 4.98
CA LEU A 229 -5.42 -3.82 6.16
C LEU A 229 -4.91 -2.47 6.68
N HIS A 230 -5.63 -1.89 7.66
CA HIS A 230 -5.28 -0.61 8.28
C HIS A 230 -4.65 -0.76 9.67
N THR A 231 -4.09 -1.90 9.98
CA THR A 231 -3.40 -2.17 11.25
C THR A 231 -1.96 -1.64 11.26
N ASN A 232 -1.43 -1.32 12.43
CA ASN A 232 -0.13 -0.67 12.59
C ASN A 232 1.00 -1.61 13.04
N SER A 233 0.69 -2.88 13.36
CA SER A 233 1.69 -3.88 13.72
C SER A 233 1.29 -5.27 13.26
N ALA A 234 2.27 -6.18 13.15
CA ALA A 234 2.05 -7.57 12.75
C ALA A 234 1.13 -8.29 13.74
N ALA A 235 1.31 -8.09 15.04
CA ALA A 235 0.45 -8.66 16.07
C ALA A 235 -1.00 -8.17 15.94
N GLN A 236 -1.22 -6.87 15.76
CA GLN A 236 -2.56 -6.32 15.52
C GLN A 236 -3.18 -6.85 14.24
N THR A 237 -2.38 -7.06 13.19
CA THR A 237 -2.86 -7.60 11.92
C THR A 237 -3.40 -9.02 12.10
N ILE A 238 -2.67 -9.88 12.79
CA ILE A 238 -3.08 -11.26 13.08
C ILE A 238 -4.38 -11.25 13.91
N ASN A 239 -4.42 -10.48 15.00
CA ASN A 239 -5.63 -10.36 15.84
C ASN A 239 -6.82 -9.87 15.01
N ARG A 240 -6.64 -8.83 14.20
CA ARG A 240 -7.71 -8.26 13.37
C ARG A 240 -8.30 -9.28 12.40
N ILE A 241 -7.48 -10.13 11.80
CA ILE A 241 -7.96 -11.21 10.92
C ILE A 241 -8.75 -12.24 11.72
N ILE A 242 -8.28 -12.64 12.89
CA ILE A 242 -8.95 -13.66 13.72
C ILE A 242 -10.27 -13.12 14.29
N ASP A 243 -10.28 -11.88 14.78
CA ASP A 243 -11.42 -11.26 15.46
C ASP A 243 -12.61 -10.96 14.54
N ILE A 244 -12.39 -10.93 13.22
CA ILE A 244 -13.48 -10.82 12.23
C ILE A 244 -14.38 -12.05 12.26
N PHE A 245 -13.86 -13.23 12.63
CA PHE A 245 -14.60 -14.49 12.65
C PHE A 245 -15.33 -14.71 13.98
N PRO A 246 -16.49 -15.39 13.94
CA PRO A 246 -17.19 -15.82 15.16
C PRO A 246 -16.28 -16.65 16.07
N ALA A 247 -16.44 -16.54 17.39
CA ALA A 247 -15.57 -17.16 18.39
C ALA A 247 -15.34 -18.67 18.17
N HIS A 248 -16.39 -19.39 17.75
CA HIS A 248 -16.30 -20.83 17.50
C HIS A 248 -15.44 -21.21 16.28
N GLN A 249 -15.15 -20.29 15.38
CA GLN A 249 -14.30 -20.49 14.19
C GLN A 249 -12.84 -20.04 14.41
N GLN A 250 -12.57 -19.18 15.39
CA GLN A 250 -11.27 -18.52 15.54
C GLN A 250 -10.11 -19.51 15.69
N SER A 251 -10.30 -20.64 16.38
CA SER A 251 -9.25 -21.68 16.52
C SER A 251 -8.87 -22.29 15.17
N GLN A 252 -9.85 -22.55 14.32
CA GLN A 252 -9.63 -23.05 12.97
C GLN A 252 -8.90 -22.00 12.12
N ILE A 253 -9.32 -20.74 12.21
CA ILE A 253 -8.71 -19.61 11.47
C ILE A 253 -7.26 -19.39 11.91
N ARG A 254 -6.93 -19.48 13.21
CA ARG A 254 -5.53 -19.43 13.67
C ARG A 254 -4.69 -20.52 13.01
N THR A 255 -5.21 -21.72 12.94
CA THR A 255 -4.51 -22.84 12.29
C THR A 255 -4.31 -22.54 10.80
N GLN A 256 -5.37 -22.20 10.08
CA GLN A 256 -5.32 -21.89 8.65
C GLN A 256 -4.35 -20.71 8.36
N LEU A 257 -4.50 -19.61 9.08
CA LEU A 257 -3.62 -18.44 8.94
C LEU A 257 -2.15 -18.80 9.20
N SER A 258 -1.88 -19.62 10.23
CA SER A 258 -0.52 -20.05 10.53
C SER A 258 0.14 -20.86 9.41
N LEU A 259 -0.65 -21.52 8.57
CA LEU A 259 -0.16 -22.32 7.44
C LEU A 259 0.08 -21.47 6.19
N VAL A 260 -0.84 -20.55 5.89
CA VAL A 260 -0.81 -19.79 4.63
C VAL A 260 -0.04 -18.48 4.71
N LEU A 261 0.14 -17.91 5.90
CA LEU A 261 0.80 -16.62 6.06
C LEU A 261 2.30 -16.71 5.69
N GLU A 262 2.77 -15.84 4.78
CA GLU A 262 4.17 -15.77 4.34
C GLU A 262 4.87 -14.48 4.77
N GLY A 263 4.12 -13.41 5.04
CA GLY A 263 4.69 -12.16 5.54
C GLY A 263 3.64 -11.14 5.93
N ILE A 264 4.00 -10.28 6.89
CA ILE A 264 3.26 -9.06 7.22
C ILE A 264 4.24 -7.89 7.17
N VAL A 265 3.90 -6.87 6.40
CA VAL A 265 4.66 -5.64 6.23
C VAL A 265 3.79 -4.48 6.70
N CYS A 266 4.06 -3.96 7.89
CA CYS A 266 3.36 -2.78 8.40
C CYS A 266 4.20 -1.55 8.11
N GLN A 267 3.58 -0.50 7.55
CA GLN A 267 4.33 0.67 7.10
C GLN A 267 3.71 2.00 7.51
N ALA A 268 4.60 2.95 7.76
CA ALA A 268 4.29 4.35 7.98
C ALA A 268 5.20 5.24 7.14
N LEU A 269 4.67 6.37 6.64
CA LEU A 269 5.46 7.38 5.96
C LEU A 269 5.78 8.52 6.92
N LEU A 270 7.07 8.86 7.03
CA LEU A 270 7.57 9.91 7.90
C LEU A 270 8.16 11.05 7.08
N PRO A 271 8.09 12.31 7.58
CA PRO A 271 8.78 13.44 6.98
C PRO A 271 10.29 13.19 6.94
N LYS A 272 10.90 13.36 5.77
CA LYS A 272 12.34 13.21 5.59
C LYS A 272 13.04 14.55 5.83
N VAL A 273 14.18 14.53 6.49
CA VAL A 273 15.07 15.70 6.60
C VAL A 273 15.50 16.12 5.20
N GLY A 274 15.31 17.40 4.88
CA GLY A 274 15.60 17.93 3.54
C GLY A 274 14.43 17.82 2.55
N GLY A 275 13.26 17.37 3.00
CA GLY A 275 12.03 17.32 2.20
C GLY A 275 11.67 15.92 1.70
N GLY A 276 10.42 15.78 1.31
CA GLY A 276 9.84 14.47 0.92
C GLY A 276 9.49 13.57 2.09
N ARG A 277 9.33 12.27 1.81
CA ARG A 277 8.93 11.26 2.80
C ARG A 277 9.82 10.03 2.70
N VAL A 278 9.96 9.32 3.82
CA VAL A 278 10.66 8.03 3.91
C VAL A 278 9.75 7.02 4.60
N VAL A 279 9.79 5.77 4.14
CA VAL A 279 8.99 4.69 4.72
C VAL A 279 9.71 4.09 5.94
N SER A 280 8.97 3.92 7.03
CA SER A 280 9.32 3.06 8.15
C SER A 280 8.55 1.76 8.03
N LEU A 281 9.21 0.64 8.25
CA LEU A 281 8.67 -0.70 8.04
C LEU A 281 8.82 -1.55 9.30
N GLU A 282 7.73 -2.20 9.71
CA GLU A 282 7.78 -3.39 10.55
C GLU A 282 7.56 -4.61 9.66
N ILE A 283 8.43 -5.61 9.74
CA ILE A 283 8.40 -6.77 8.85
C ILE A 283 8.45 -8.05 9.68
N MET A 284 7.42 -8.87 9.53
CA MET A 284 7.34 -10.19 10.15
C MET A 284 7.35 -11.27 9.06
N VAL A 285 8.25 -12.24 9.19
CA VAL A 285 8.29 -13.46 8.36
C VAL A 285 7.95 -14.64 9.25
N PRO A 286 6.86 -15.38 8.98
CA PRO A 286 6.41 -16.48 9.83
C PRO A 286 7.37 -17.65 9.84
N THR A 287 8.28 -17.68 10.81
CA THR A 287 9.11 -18.86 11.11
C THR A 287 8.25 -19.97 11.74
N PRO A 288 8.74 -21.24 11.80
CA PRO A 288 8.02 -22.30 12.51
C PRO A 288 7.63 -21.93 13.94
N ALA A 289 8.47 -21.17 14.65
CA ALA A 289 8.16 -20.66 16.00
C ALA A 289 6.99 -19.68 15.97
N ILE A 290 7.00 -18.68 15.07
CA ILE A 290 5.92 -17.70 14.94
C ILE A 290 4.63 -18.39 14.50
N ARG A 291 4.67 -19.32 13.55
CA ARG A 291 3.49 -20.10 13.15
C ARG A 291 2.89 -20.86 14.35
N ASN A 292 3.72 -21.38 15.26
CA ASN A 292 3.25 -22.02 16.48
C ASN A 292 2.62 -21.01 17.46
N LEU A 293 3.21 -19.84 17.64
CA LEU A 293 2.65 -18.77 18.46
C LEU A 293 1.24 -18.32 17.96
N ILE A 294 1.04 -18.27 16.65
CA ILE A 294 -0.26 -17.97 16.05
C ILE A 294 -1.29 -19.05 16.39
N ARG A 295 -0.93 -20.35 16.24
CA ARG A 295 -1.84 -21.48 16.53
C ARG A 295 -2.24 -21.53 18.00
N GLU A 296 -1.29 -21.26 18.90
CA GLU A 296 -1.48 -21.33 20.36
C GLU A 296 -2.04 -20.05 20.99
N ASP A 297 -2.45 -19.06 20.17
CA ASP A 297 -2.96 -17.76 20.65
C ASP A 297 -1.96 -16.97 21.50
N LYS A 298 -0.66 -17.16 21.25
CA LYS A 298 0.44 -16.47 21.95
C LYS A 298 0.97 -15.28 21.15
N ILE A 299 0.07 -14.52 20.52
CA ILE A 299 0.38 -13.41 19.60
C ILE A 299 1.25 -12.34 20.26
N HIS A 300 1.08 -12.12 21.58
CA HIS A 300 1.89 -11.18 22.37
C HIS A 300 3.40 -11.49 22.39
N GLN A 301 3.80 -12.73 22.07
CA GLN A 301 5.22 -13.13 22.03
C GLN A 301 5.87 -12.92 20.66
N ILE A 302 5.08 -12.60 19.61
CA ILE A 302 5.58 -12.43 18.25
C ILE A 302 6.58 -11.28 18.17
N TYR A 303 6.36 -10.18 18.88
CA TYR A 303 7.27 -9.03 18.87
C TYR A 303 8.70 -9.43 19.28
N SER A 304 8.86 -10.21 20.37
CA SER A 304 10.16 -10.70 20.82
C SER A 304 10.81 -11.63 19.80
N ALA A 305 10.01 -12.47 19.13
CA ALA A 305 10.52 -13.35 18.08
C ALA A 305 11.02 -12.56 16.84
N MET A 306 10.37 -11.43 16.53
CA MET A 306 10.81 -10.54 15.45
C MET A 306 12.12 -9.83 15.76
N GLN A 307 12.34 -9.40 17.02
CA GLN A 307 13.58 -8.76 17.44
C GLN A 307 14.82 -9.63 17.18
N THR A 308 14.69 -10.94 17.37
CA THR A 308 15.78 -11.91 17.18
C THR A 308 15.87 -12.45 15.75
N GLY A 309 14.88 -12.22 14.91
CA GLY A 309 14.80 -12.73 13.54
C GLY A 309 15.42 -11.84 12.45
N GLN A 310 16.04 -10.72 12.82
CA GLN A 310 16.52 -9.71 11.88
C GLN A 310 17.59 -10.25 10.92
N GLU A 311 18.65 -10.83 11.44
CA GLU A 311 19.80 -11.26 10.62
C GLU A 311 19.46 -12.44 9.70
N LYS A 312 18.69 -13.40 10.19
CA LYS A 312 18.44 -14.65 9.47
C LYS A 312 17.28 -14.56 8.48
N PHE A 313 16.23 -13.80 8.80
CA PHE A 313 14.98 -13.80 8.06
C PHE A 313 14.62 -12.43 7.49
N GLY A 314 15.41 -11.39 7.73
CA GLY A 314 15.13 -10.03 7.33
C GLY A 314 13.95 -9.39 8.08
N MET A 315 13.58 -9.98 9.25
CA MET A 315 12.53 -9.38 10.09
C MET A 315 13.02 -8.07 10.70
N GLN A 316 12.09 -7.17 10.97
CA GLN A 316 12.40 -5.87 11.53
C GLN A 316 11.21 -5.38 12.37
N THR A 317 11.46 -4.89 13.59
CA THR A 317 10.44 -4.19 14.36
C THR A 317 10.32 -2.74 13.91
N ALA A 318 9.19 -2.09 14.23
CA ALA A 318 9.01 -0.68 13.94
C ALA A 318 10.12 0.18 14.57
N ASN A 319 10.48 -0.09 15.83
CA ASN A 319 11.56 0.65 16.53
C ASN A 319 12.94 0.43 15.91
N GLN A 320 13.26 -0.77 15.43
CA GLN A 320 14.51 -1.00 14.68
C GLN A 320 14.56 -0.18 13.38
N SER A 321 13.43 -0.09 12.68
CA SER A 321 13.32 0.75 11.49
C SER A 321 13.53 2.23 11.82
N LEU A 322 12.82 2.73 12.84
CA LEU A 322 12.91 4.12 13.28
C LEU A 322 14.33 4.50 13.74
N ALA A 323 14.98 3.63 14.54
CA ALA A 323 16.37 3.81 14.98
C ALA A 323 17.30 3.89 13.76
N THR A 324 17.15 2.98 12.78
CA THR A 324 17.96 2.97 11.55
C THR A 324 17.78 4.25 10.74
N LEU A 325 16.55 4.71 10.56
CA LEU A 325 16.26 5.95 9.82
C LEU A 325 16.83 7.18 10.51
N TYR A 326 16.73 7.25 11.85
CA TYR A 326 17.32 8.32 12.63
C TYR A 326 18.86 8.31 12.55
N MET A 327 19.51 7.17 12.76
CA MET A 327 20.97 7.03 12.68
C MET A 327 21.52 7.37 11.29
N LYS A 328 20.75 7.09 10.23
CA LYS A 328 21.04 7.53 8.86
C LYS A 328 20.73 9.02 8.61
N LYS A 329 20.28 9.76 9.62
CA LYS A 329 19.87 11.17 9.54
C LYS A 329 18.77 11.46 8.51
N LEU A 330 17.94 10.46 8.23
CA LEU A 330 16.83 10.59 7.30
C LEU A 330 15.58 11.19 7.96
N ILE A 331 15.42 11.01 9.28
CA ILE A 331 14.34 11.59 10.09
C ILE A 331 14.91 12.28 11.33
N THR A 332 14.13 13.18 11.93
CA THR A 332 14.49 13.80 13.21
C THR A 332 14.20 12.86 14.38
N LEU A 333 14.84 13.11 15.54
CA LEU A 333 14.54 12.35 16.78
C LEU A 333 13.07 12.52 17.17
N ASP A 334 12.53 13.72 17.08
CA ASP A 334 11.14 14.01 17.38
C ASP A 334 10.18 13.20 16.50
N SER A 335 10.42 13.13 15.19
CA SER A 335 9.65 12.31 14.27
C SER A 335 9.73 10.82 14.64
N ALA A 336 10.92 10.31 15.01
CA ALA A 336 11.10 8.93 15.42
C ALA A 336 10.34 8.61 16.72
N MET A 337 10.45 9.48 17.74
CA MET A 337 9.80 9.32 19.03
C MET A 337 8.27 9.44 18.93
N THR A 338 7.77 10.30 18.05
CA THR A 338 6.32 10.46 17.81
C THR A 338 5.73 9.23 17.12
N ALA A 339 6.47 8.61 16.20
CA ALA A 339 6.03 7.42 15.47
C ALA A 339 6.16 6.11 16.27
N SER A 340 6.95 6.10 17.34
CA SER A 340 7.18 4.92 18.16
C SER A 340 6.02 4.64 19.11
N SER A 341 5.58 3.38 19.17
CA SER A 341 4.65 2.87 20.19
C SER A 341 5.32 2.58 21.54
N ASN A 342 6.67 2.40 21.55
CA ASN A 342 7.47 2.19 22.76
C ASN A 342 8.72 3.07 22.71
N ARG A 343 8.59 4.29 23.22
CA ARG A 343 9.63 5.32 23.18
C ARG A 343 10.86 4.97 24.02
N GLU A 344 10.69 4.29 25.13
CA GLU A 344 11.79 3.87 26.01
C GLU A 344 12.70 2.87 25.29
N GLU A 345 12.11 1.85 24.68
CA GLU A 345 12.85 0.87 23.85
C GLU A 345 13.57 1.56 22.68
N LEU A 346 12.90 2.48 21.96
CA LEU A 346 13.53 3.21 20.88
C LEU A 346 14.73 4.04 21.36
N GLN A 347 14.60 4.73 22.50
CA GLN A 347 15.69 5.51 23.09
C GLN A 347 16.88 4.62 23.46
N GLU A 348 16.62 3.44 24.03
CA GLU A 348 17.68 2.47 24.33
C GLU A 348 18.36 1.97 23.07
N MET A 349 17.61 1.64 22.01
CA MET A 349 18.17 1.22 20.72
C MET A 349 19.08 2.29 20.13
N ILE A 350 18.65 3.56 20.14
CA ILE A 350 19.45 4.68 19.67
C ILE A 350 20.74 4.83 20.50
N ASN A 351 20.64 4.78 21.82
CA ASN A 351 21.79 4.93 22.72
C ASN A 351 22.82 3.78 22.54
N ARG A 352 22.36 2.58 22.22
CA ARG A 352 23.24 1.41 21.94
C ARG A 352 23.78 1.42 20.51
N GLY A 353 23.37 2.35 19.63
CA GLY A 353 23.76 2.37 18.24
C GLY A 353 23.20 1.21 17.41
N VAL A 354 22.11 0.58 17.86
CA VAL A 354 21.42 -0.50 17.14
C VAL A 354 20.73 0.11 15.90
N GLY A 355 21.23 -0.19 14.73
CA GLY A 355 20.79 0.37 13.45
C GLY A 355 21.92 0.62 12.46
N VAL A 356 23.19 0.43 12.90
CA VAL A 356 24.37 0.66 12.04
C VAL A 356 24.86 -0.62 11.34
N VAL A 357 24.35 -1.81 11.69
CA VAL A 357 24.93 -3.09 11.31
C VAL A 357 24.12 -3.84 10.23
N ALA A 358 23.69 -3.15 9.19
CA ALA A 358 23.21 -3.88 8.00
C ALA A 358 23.51 -3.07 6.73
N GLY A 359 24.81 -2.99 6.36
CA GLY A 359 25.12 -2.34 5.08
C GLY A 359 26.59 -1.94 4.86
N ALA A 360 27.53 -2.36 5.71
CA ALA A 360 28.94 -2.08 5.48
C ALA A 360 29.77 -3.39 5.55
N GLY A 361 29.75 -4.13 4.47
CA GLY A 361 30.82 -5.05 4.11
C GLY A 361 32.07 -4.25 3.76
N LEU A 362 32.71 -3.65 4.75
CA LEU A 362 34.08 -3.14 4.62
C LEU A 362 35.01 -4.13 5.31
N GLY A 363 35.86 -4.74 4.47
CA GLY A 363 36.84 -5.74 4.88
C GLY A 363 37.64 -5.28 6.10
N ARG A 364 37.65 -6.11 7.10
CA ARG A 364 38.72 -6.09 8.13
C ARG A 364 40.00 -6.47 7.43
N ALA A 365 40.82 -5.46 7.10
CA ALA A 365 42.24 -5.66 6.84
C ALA A 365 42.83 -6.29 8.08
N GLY A 366 43.41 -7.48 7.91
CA GLY A 366 44.04 -8.22 8.95
C GLY A 366 45.23 -7.44 9.55
N ALA A 367 45.20 -7.25 10.86
CA ALA A 367 46.36 -6.80 11.60
C ALA A 367 47.47 -7.87 11.53
N PRO A 368 48.74 -7.53 11.28
CA PRO A 368 49.81 -8.50 11.22
C PRO A 368 50.09 -9.07 12.64
N ARG A 369 50.14 -10.38 12.73
CA ARG A 369 50.61 -11.09 13.93
C ARG A 369 52.11 -10.76 14.16
N PRO A 370 52.53 -10.45 15.39
CA PRO A 370 53.95 -10.32 15.69
C PRO A 370 54.61 -11.71 15.64
N VAL A 371 55.69 -11.82 14.88
CA VAL A 371 56.62 -12.93 14.89
C VAL A 371 57.41 -12.83 16.18
N GLY A 372 57.17 -13.75 17.11
CA GLY A 372 57.93 -13.92 18.33
C GLY A 372 58.85 -15.13 18.23
N ALA A 373 60.10 -14.87 18.46
CA ALA A 373 61.20 -15.81 18.34
C ALA A 373 61.21 -16.91 19.43
N ARG A 374 61.82 -18.01 19.04
CA ARG A 374 62.36 -19.21 19.68
C ARG A 374 61.44 -20.40 19.83
#